data_a7005d934b780e1d7d1cee17569df41d
#
_entry.id   a7005d934b780e1d7d1cee17569df41d
#
_cell.length_a   1.000
_cell.length_b   1.000
_cell.length_c   1.000
_cell.angle_alpha   90.00
_cell.angle_beta   90.00
_cell.angle_gamma   90.00
#
_symmetry.space_group_name_H-M   'P 1'
#
loop_
_entity.id
_entity.type
_entity.pdbx_description
1 polymer ?
#
loop_
_entity_poly.entity_id
_entity_poly.type
_entity_poly.pdbx_seq_one_letter_code
_entity_poly.pdbx_strand_id
1 'polypeptide(L)'
;MYTRMSAFQMNLVPLKEPLGFIKVLEWIAAIFSFATCGGFKGKTEILVSCRPNVTENKTVTATFGYPFRLNQASFQSSSNVCGVDWKSHVLVGDYSSSAQFYVTFAVFVFLYCIAALLLYVGYTNLYRDSHKLPMIDFVITVVATFLWLVSTSAWAKALTDIKVATSPRIVQELLPCKQSSTECHFGSVTSMGSLNVSVIFGFLNMILWGGNAWFVYKETSLHSPSNTSASHGQGGAVPPPGM
;
A
#
# COMPACT_ATOMS: atom_id res chain seq x y z
N MET A 1 29.27 31.02 11.32
CA MET A 1 29.06 29.60 11.55
C MET A 1 28.89 28.94 10.20
N TYR A 2 30.00 28.53 9.55
CA TYR A 2 29.97 27.87 8.25
C TYR A 2 29.60 26.43 8.45
N THR A 3 28.32 26.10 8.17
CA THR A 3 27.87 24.71 8.01
C THR A 3 28.61 24.16 6.79
N ARG A 4 29.65 23.33 6.98
CA ARG A 4 30.23 22.54 5.88
C ARG A 4 29.09 21.72 5.30
N MET A 5 28.56 22.11 4.15
CA MET A 5 27.80 21.21 3.31
C MET A 5 28.70 20.02 3.02
N SER A 6 28.45 18.87 3.62
CA SER A 6 29.15 17.64 3.29
C SER A 6 28.93 17.38 1.80
N ALA A 7 30.04 17.38 1.02
CA ALA A 7 29.93 17.09 -0.40
C ALA A 7 29.26 15.73 -0.60
N PHE A 8 28.37 15.63 -1.58
CA PHE A 8 27.76 14.37 -1.98
C PHE A 8 28.87 13.37 -2.34
N GLN A 9 29.00 12.31 -1.56
CA GLN A 9 29.91 11.20 -1.81
C GLN A 9 29.10 9.92 -1.89
N MET A 10 29.05 9.32 -3.08
CA MET A 10 28.33 8.06 -3.28
C MET A 10 29.06 6.94 -2.55
N ASN A 11 28.47 6.47 -1.46
CA ASN A 11 28.95 5.34 -0.69
C ASN A 11 27.89 4.22 -0.70
N LEU A 12 28.21 3.09 -1.33
CA LEU A 12 27.29 1.95 -1.44
C LEU A 12 27.42 0.98 -0.24
N VAL A 13 28.33 1.22 0.68
CA VAL A 13 28.50 0.36 1.87
C VAL A 13 27.22 0.30 2.72
N PRO A 14 26.50 1.41 2.98
CA PRO A 14 25.28 1.39 3.76
C PRO A 14 24.17 0.51 3.16
N LEU A 15 24.16 0.25 1.85
CA LEU A 15 23.20 -0.66 1.22
C LEU A 15 23.44 -2.14 1.60
N LYS A 16 24.65 -2.49 2.04
CA LYS A 16 24.99 -3.82 2.54
C LYS A 16 24.70 -3.97 4.04
N GLU A 17 24.49 -2.87 4.73
CA GLU A 17 24.05 -2.87 6.12
C GLU A 17 22.54 -3.22 6.20
N PRO A 18 22.08 -3.88 7.28
CA PRO A 18 20.68 -4.28 7.42
C PRO A 18 19.71 -3.12 7.21
N LEU A 19 20.05 -1.93 7.69
CA LEU A 19 19.23 -0.72 7.60
C LEU A 19 19.00 -0.26 6.15
N GLY A 20 20.05 -0.18 5.34
CA GLY A 20 19.94 0.21 3.93
C GLY A 20 19.30 -0.88 3.09
N PHE A 21 19.63 -2.15 3.33
CA PHE A 21 19.06 -3.27 2.59
C PHE A 21 17.54 -3.37 2.78
N ILE A 22 17.04 -3.24 4.02
CA ILE A 22 15.61 -3.32 4.29
C ILE A 22 14.85 -2.14 3.65
N LYS A 23 15.46 -0.94 3.56
CA LYS A 23 14.87 0.20 2.85
C LYS A 23 14.71 -0.05 1.35
N VAL A 24 15.62 -0.79 0.72
CA VAL A 24 15.46 -1.20 -0.68
C VAL A 24 14.30 -2.17 -0.84
N LEU A 25 14.16 -3.12 0.08
CA LEU A 25 13.01 -4.06 0.05
C LEU A 25 11.67 -3.34 0.28
N GLU A 26 11.61 -2.39 1.22
CA GLU A 26 10.44 -1.55 1.47
C GLU A 26 10.07 -0.73 0.23
N TRP A 27 11.07 -0.16 -0.45
CA TRP A 27 10.88 0.60 -1.68
C TRP A 27 10.28 -0.26 -2.80
N ILE A 28 10.84 -1.44 -3.06
CA ILE A 28 10.33 -2.39 -4.06
C ILE A 28 8.91 -2.85 -3.69
N ALA A 29 8.68 -3.24 -2.44
CA ALA A 29 7.39 -3.71 -1.98
C ALA A 29 6.31 -2.62 -2.07
N ALA A 30 6.65 -1.35 -1.83
CA ALA A 30 5.74 -0.22 -2.01
C ALA A 30 5.30 -0.06 -3.47
N ILE A 31 6.23 -0.22 -4.44
CA ILE A 31 5.90 -0.17 -5.87
C ILE A 31 4.87 -1.25 -6.23
N PHE A 32 5.09 -2.49 -5.82
CA PHE A 32 4.13 -3.57 -6.07
C PHE A 32 2.78 -3.29 -5.41
N SER A 33 2.76 -2.72 -4.20
CA SER A 33 1.53 -2.37 -3.50
C SER A 33 0.66 -1.39 -4.31
N PHE A 34 1.20 -0.24 -4.69
CA PHE A 34 0.37 0.76 -5.38
C PHE A 34 0.15 0.46 -6.87
N ALA A 35 1.11 -0.16 -7.55
CA ALA A 35 0.99 -0.45 -8.98
C ALA A 35 -0.05 -1.54 -9.26
N THR A 36 -0.08 -2.61 -8.46
CA THR A 36 -1.04 -3.70 -8.64
C THR A 36 -2.47 -3.33 -8.25
N CYS A 37 -2.63 -2.36 -7.34
CA CYS A 37 -3.93 -1.81 -6.97
C CYS A 37 -4.38 -0.70 -7.93
N GLY A 38 -3.55 0.33 -8.12
CA GLY A 38 -3.90 1.52 -8.90
C GLY A 38 -3.99 1.29 -10.40
N GLY A 39 -3.28 0.29 -10.92
CA GLY A 39 -3.31 -0.09 -12.34
C GLY A 39 -4.42 -1.08 -12.72
N PHE A 40 -5.22 -1.55 -11.76
CA PHE A 40 -6.23 -2.56 -12.02
C PHE A 40 -7.42 -2.04 -12.82
N LYS A 41 -7.80 -2.79 -13.84
CA LYS A 41 -9.05 -2.65 -14.60
C LYS A 41 -9.68 -4.02 -14.80
N GLY A 42 -10.95 -4.13 -14.46
CA GLY A 42 -11.72 -5.35 -14.58
C GLY A 42 -13.09 -5.12 -15.21
N LYS A 43 -13.73 -6.21 -15.56
CA LYS A 43 -15.10 -6.24 -16.07
C LYS A 43 -15.86 -7.41 -15.48
N THR A 44 -17.14 -7.24 -15.29
CA THR A 44 -18.08 -8.33 -15.03
C THR A 44 -19.08 -8.43 -16.18
N GLU A 45 -19.42 -9.63 -16.57
CA GLU A 45 -20.27 -9.92 -17.71
C GLU A 45 -21.47 -10.73 -17.26
N ILE A 46 -22.64 -10.34 -17.75
CA ILE A 46 -23.92 -11.02 -17.53
C ILE A 46 -24.48 -11.42 -18.88
N LEU A 47 -24.91 -12.65 -18.99
CA LEU A 47 -25.60 -13.16 -20.16
C LEU A 47 -27.10 -12.98 -19.95
N VAL A 48 -27.75 -12.29 -20.86
CA VAL A 48 -29.17 -11.97 -20.80
C VAL A 48 -29.88 -12.56 -22.01
N SER A 49 -30.94 -13.32 -21.74
CA SER A 49 -31.87 -13.87 -22.75
C SER A 49 -33.24 -13.24 -22.59
N CYS A 50 -33.89 -12.96 -23.72
CA CYS A 50 -35.24 -12.39 -23.75
C CYS A 50 -36.29 -13.48 -23.90
N ARG A 51 -37.28 -13.49 -23.04
CA ARG A 51 -38.42 -14.40 -23.18
C ARG A 51 -39.45 -13.79 -24.16
N PRO A 52 -40.19 -14.59 -25.00
CA PRO A 52 -40.19 -16.05 -25.03
C PRO A 52 -39.08 -16.71 -25.85
N ASN A 53 -38.29 -15.93 -26.63
CA ASN A 53 -37.24 -16.46 -27.48
C ASN A 53 -35.89 -16.50 -26.75
N VAL A 54 -35.61 -17.61 -26.06
CA VAL A 54 -34.38 -17.84 -25.28
C VAL A 54 -33.19 -18.27 -26.17
N THR A 55 -33.29 -18.11 -27.49
CA THR A 55 -32.30 -18.65 -28.46
C THR A 55 -31.02 -17.83 -28.56
N GLU A 56 -30.99 -16.56 -28.15
CA GLU A 56 -29.80 -15.69 -28.21
C GLU A 56 -29.45 -15.12 -26.83
N ASN A 57 -28.30 -15.48 -26.35
CA ASN A 57 -27.71 -14.85 -25.17
C ASN A 57 -26.96 -13.58 -25.59
N LYS A 58 -27.40 -12.43 -25.07
CA LYS A 58 -26.71 -11.15 -25.26
C LYS A 58 -25.89 -10.82 -24.04
N THR A 59 -24.64 -10.41 -24.24
CA THR A 59 -23.72 -10.06 -23.14
C THR A 59 -23.88 -8.59 -22.76
N VAL A 60 -24.05 -8.35 -21.47
CA VAL A 60 -24.04 -7.03 -20.85
C VAL A 60 -22.86 -6.93 -19.93
N THR A 61 -22.02 -5.90 -20.11
CA THR A 61 -20.74 -5.78 -19.43
C THR A 61 -20.71 -4.53 -18.57
N ALA A 62 -20.27 -4.63 -17.32
CA ALA A 62 -19.89 -3.51 -16.49
C ALA A 62 -18.38 -3.50 -16.24
N THR A 63 -17.75 -2.37 -16.50
CA THR A 63 -16.31 -2.19 -16.27
C THR A 63 -16.08 -1.48 -14.95
N PHE A 64 -15.09 -1.93 -14.20
CA PHE A 64 -14.70 -1.33 -12.93
C PHE A 64 -13.17 -1.35 -12.77
N GLY A 65 -12.65 -0.45 -11.95
CA GLY A 65 -11.23 -0.33 -11.72
C GLY A 65 -10.93 0.75 -10.69
N TYR A 66 -9.65 1.01 -10.46
CA TYR A 66 -9.26 2.09 -9.56
C TYR A 66 -9.94 3.42 -9.98
N PRO A 67 -10.52 4.18 -9.05
CA PRO A 67 -10.53 4.05 -7.59
C PRO A 67 -11.64 3.16 -6.99
N PHE A 68 -12.30 2.29 -7.74
CA PHE A 68 -13.32 1.33 -7.29
C PHE A 68 -14.64 1.96 -6.83
N ARG A 69 -15.12 2.94 -7.58
CA ARG A 69 -16.48 3.49 -7.45
C ARG A 69 -17.45 2.64 -8.26
N LEU A 70 -17.87 1.52 -7.68
CA LEU A 70 -18.74 0.57 -8.39
C LEU A 70 -20.11 1.20 -8.71
N ASN A 71 -20.58 2.11 -7.86
CA ASN A 71 -21.81 2.88 -8.09
C ASN A 71 -21.78 3.79 -9.33
N GLN A 72 -20.65 3.95 -9.98
CA GLN A 72 -20.48 4.66 -11.25
C GLN A 72 -20.26 3.72 -12.44
N ALA A 73 -20.06 2.42 -12.18
CA ALA A 73 -19.85 1.40 -13.20
C ALA A 73 -21.20 0.94 -13.78
N SER A 74 -21.64 1.60 -14.86
CA SER A 74 -22.86 1.25 -15.55
C SER A 74 -22.68 0.03 -16.45
N PHE A 75 -23.77 -0.73 -16.63
CA PHE A 75 -23.81 -1.81 -17.58
C PHE A 75 -23.91 -1.28 -19.01
N GLN A 76 -23.05 -1.79 -19.87
CA GLN A 76 -23.05 -1.44 -21.30
C GLN A 76 -23.45 -2.65 -22.12
N SER A 77 -24.27 -2.42 -23.14
CA SER A 77 -24.65 -3.40 -24.13
C SER A 77 -24.55 -2.80 -25.53
N SER A 78 -24.23 -3.62 -26.51
CA SER A 78 -24.17 -3.22 -27.92
C SER A 78 -25.53 -2.86 -28.50
N SER A 79 -26.63 -3.23 -27.85
CA SER A 79 -28.01 -2.96 -28.29
C SER A 79 -28.94 -2.92 -27.05
N ASN A 80 -30.16 -2.34 -27.23
CA ASN A 80 -31.21 -2.48 -26.20
C ASN A 80 -31.57 -3.97 -26.03
N VAL A 81 -31.12 -4.56 -24.94
CA VAL A 81 -31.39 -5.97 -24.67
C VAL A 81 -32.68 -6.09 -23.91
N CYS A 82 -33.67 -6.82 -24.50
CA CYS A 82 -34.98 -7.06 -23.93
C CYS A 82 -35.81 -5.78 -23.66
N GLY A 83 -35.54 -4.68 -24.38
CA GLY A 83 -36.20 -3.39 -24.16
C GLY A 83 -35.82 -2.68 -22.86
N VAL A 84 -34.77 -3.14 -22.18
CA VAL A 84 -34.28 -2.58 -20.91
C VAL A 84 -33.15 -1.61 -21.17
N ASP A 85 -33.18 -0.45 -20.50
CA ASP A 85 -32.04 0.47 -20.45
C ASP A 85 -31.01 0.02 -19.42
N TRP A 86 -30.05 -0.80 -19.87
CA TRP A 86 -28.98 -1.31 -19.03
C TRP A 86 -28.03 -0.24 -18.49
N LYS A 87 -27.93 0.92 -19.18
CA LYS A 87 -27.04 2.02 -18.75
C LYS A 87 -27.50 2.69 -17.46
N SER A 88 -28.78 2.60 -17.14
CA SER A 88 -29.34 3.13 -15.89
C SER A 88 -29.02 2.25 -14.68
N HIS A 89 -28.55 1.01 -14.90
CA HIS A 89 -28.19 0.07 -13.85
C HIS A 89 -26.68 0.08 -13.63
N VAL A 90 -26.28 0.17 -12.36
CA VAL A 90 -24.87 0.25 -11.91
C VAL A 90 -24.57 -0.87 -10.93
N LEU A 91 -23.29 -1.16 -10.75
CA LEU A 91 -22.80 -2.02 -9.68
C LEU A 91 -23.03 -1.37 -8.31
N VAL A 92 -23.11 -2.17 -7.27
CA VAL A 92 -23.37 -1.68 -5.91
C VAL A 92 -22.05 -1.44 -5.15
N GLY A 93 -21.96 -0.29 -4.50
CA GLY A 93 -20.88 0.05 -3.56
C GLY A 93 -19.92 1.12 -4.06
N ASP A 94 -19.27 1.79 -3.11
CA ASP A 94 -18.17 2.73 -3.34
C ASP A 94 -17.05 2.38 -2.36
N TYR A 95 -15.94 1.92 -2.89
CA TYR A 95 -14.76 1.48 -2.14
C TYR A 95 -13.56 2.39 -2.37
N SER A 96 -13.81 3.55 -2.97
CA SER A 96 -12.76 4.48 -3.38
C SER A 96 -11.95 5.02 -2.21
N SER A 97 -12.57 5.27 -1.05
CA SER A 97 -11.87 5.81 0.11
C SER A 97 -10.77 4.86 0.61
N SER A 98 -11.06 3.57 0.74
CA SER A 98 -10.09 2.57 1.17
C SER A 98 -8.98 2.37 0.13
N ALA A 99 -9.33 2.29 -1.16
CA ALA A 99 -8.38 2.12 -2.24
C ALA A 99 -7.46 3.33 -2.40
N GLN A 100 -8.01 4.55 -2.36
CA GLN A 100 -7.24 5.78 -2.47
C GLN A 100 -6.34 5.99 -1.26
N PHE A 101 -6.81 5.72 -0.04
CA PHE A 101 -5.99 5.79 1.15
C PHE A 101 -4.79 4.84 1.05
N TYR A 102 -5.03 3.58 0.68
CA TYR A 102 -3.99 2.57 0.51
C TYR A 102 -2.95 2.96 -0.54
N VAL A 103 -3.39 3.35 -1.74
CA VAL A 103 -2.49 3.73 -2.85
C VAL A 103 -1.73 5.01 -2.52
N THR A 104 -2.39 6.04 -1.98
CA THR A 104 -1.75 7.31 -1.62
C THR A 104 -0.69 7.09 -0.56
N PHE A 105 -1.00 6.33 0.48
CA PHE A 105 -0.04 5.99 1.52
C PHE A 105 1.17 5.22 0.96
N ALA A 106 0.94 4.22 0.10
CA ALA A 106 2.02 3.47 -0.54
C ALA A 106 2.95 4.36 -1.39
N VAL A 107 2.39 5.35 -2.10
CA VAL A 107 3.18 6.34 -2.86
C VAL A 107 4.01 7.24 -1.94
N PHE A 108 3.44 7.72 -0.82
CA PHE A 108 4.21 8.50 0.16
C PHE A 108 5.36 7.69 0.74
N VAL A 109 5.13 6.43 1.08
CA VAL A 109 6.17 5.51 1.57
C VAL A 109 7.26 5.30 0.50
N PHE A 110 6.88 5.12 -0.75
CA PHE A 110 7.82 5.02 -1.87
C PHE A 110 8.74 6.23 -1.96
N LEU A 111 8.19 7.45 -1.91
CA LEU A 111 8.95 8.70 -1.95
C LEU A 111 9.85 8.84 -0.71
N TYR A 112 9.35 8.47 0.46
CA TYR A 112 10.14 8.47 1.70
C TYR A 112 11.33 7.50 1.62
N CYS A 113 11.14 6.29 1.08
CA CYS A 113 12.23 5.33 0.89
C CYS A 113 13.33 5.88 -0.03
N ILE A 114 12.96 6.61 -1.11
CA ILE A 114 13.93 7.28 -1.97
C ILE A 114 14.72 8.32 -1.19
N ALA A 115 14.03 9.19 -0.43
CA ALA A 115 14.70 10.23 0.38
C ALA A 115 15.63 9.61 1.43
N ALA A 116 15.19 8.55 2.13
CA ALA A 116 16.01 7.84 3.10
C ALA A 116 17.24 7.18 2.46
N LEU A 117 17.09 6.52 1.32
CA LEU A 117 18.21 5.91 0.58
C LEU A 117 19.21 6.96 0.09
N LEU A 118 18.76 8.13 -0.37
CA LEU A 118 19.63 9.23 -0.73
C LEU A 118 20.45 9.74 0.47
N LEU A 119 19.83 9.83 1.65
CA LEU A 119 20.54 10.20 2.89
C LEU A 119 21.55 9.13 3.30
N TYR A 120 21.20 7.85 3.23
CA TYR A 120 22.11 6.76 3.64
C TYR A 120 23.31 6.61 2.68
N VAL A 121 23.07 6.76 1.37
CA VAL A 121 24.10 6.55 0.34
C VAL A 121 24.89 7.82 0.05
N GLY A 122 24.22 8.98 -0.01
CA GLY A 122 24.85 10.24 -0.42
C GLY A 122 25.37 11.10 0.73
N TYR A 123 24.76 11.01 1.90
CA TYR A 123 25.04 11.85 3.06
C TYR A 123 25.22 11.02 4.34
N THR A 124 25.94 9.90 4.25
CA THR A 124 26.18 8.97 5.35
C THR A 124 26.69 9.65 6.61
N ASN A 125 27.66 10.58 6.46
CA ASN A 125 28.24 11.32 7.59
C ASN A 125 27.20 12.20 8.27
N LEU A 126 26.34 12.88 7.49
CA LEU A 126 25.27 13.72 8.03
C LEU A 126 24.27 12.89 8.85
N TYR A 127 23.93 11.70 8.38
CA TYR A 127 23.00 10.80 9.09
C TYR A 127 23.63 10.29 10.40
N ARG A 128 24.89 9.86 10.38
CA ARG A 128 25.61 9.32 11.56
C ARG A 128 25.99 10.39 12.59
N ASP A 129 26.36 11.58 12.14
CA ASP A 129 26.76 12.68 13.02
C ASP A 129 25.56 13.40 13.68
N SER A 130 24.34 13.20 13.15
CA SER A 130 23.14 13.83 13.64
C SER A 130 22.37 12.91 14.60
N HIS A 131 22.23 13.32 15.85
CA HIS A 131 21.37 12.60 16.83
C HIS A 131 19.87 12.72 16.54
N LYS A 132 19.47 13.71 15.73
CA LYS A 132 18.05 13.99 15.43
C LYS A 132 17.51 13.14 14.29
N LEU A 133 18.31 12.88 13.25
CA LEU A 133 17.86 12.15 12.05
C LEU A 133 17.44 10.71 12.36
N PRO A 134 18.23 9.89 13.11
CA PRO A 134 17.80 8.55 13.49
C PRO A 134 16.52 8.54 14.34
N MET A 135 16.34 9.54 15.21
CA MET A 135 15.12 9.66 16.02
C MET A 135 13.88 9.94 15.16
N ILE A 136 13.99 10.86 14.20
CA ILE A 136 12.91 11.18 13.26
C ILE A 136 12.58 9.95 12.41
N ASP A 137 13.59 9.27 11.87
CA ASP A 137 13.41 8.05 11.07
C ASP A 137 12.72 6.95 11.90
N PHE A 138 13.10 6.79 13.17
CA PHE A 138 12.43 5.84 14.07
C PHE A 138 10.94 6.15 14.24
N VAL A 139 10.59 7.39 14.55
CA VAL A 139 9.19 7.79 14.73
C VAL A 139 8.38 7.58 13.45
N ILE A 140 8.92 7.99 12.29
CA ILE A 140 8.27 7.79 10.99
C ILE A 140 8.08 6.29 10.72
N THR A 141 9.09 5.47 11.00
CA THR A 141 9.05 4.03 10.76
C THR A 141 7.98 3.34 11.61
N VAL A 142 7.85 3.70 12.89
CA VAL A 142 6.81 3.17 13.77
C VAL A 142 5.41 3.59 13.30
N VAL A 143 5.22 4.86 12.98
CA VAL A 143 3.95 5.38 12.45
C VAL A 143 3.60 4.69 11.12
N ALA A 144 4.56 4.55 10.21
CA ALA A 144 4.36 3.88 8.93
C ALA A 144 3.99 2.40 9.11
N THR A 145 4.58 1.68 10.06
CA THR A 145 4.20 0.29 10.39
C THR A 145 2.72 0.21 10.77
N PHE A 146 2.27 1.10 11.64
CA PHE A 146 0.87 1.16 12.07
C PHE A 146 -0.06 1.53 10.90
N LEU A 147 0.31 2.52 10.09
CA LEU A 147 -0.49 2.92 8.94
C LEU A 147 -0.54 1.83 7.86
N TRP A 148 0.51 1.03 7.67
CA TRP A 148 0.45 -0.15 6.81
C TRP A 148 -0.58 -1.16 7.30
N LEU A 149 -0.63 -1.43 8.59
CA LEU A 149 -1.63 -2.33 9.18
C LEU A 149 -3.05 -1.82 8.91
N VAL A 150 -3.32 -0.55 9.22
CA VAL A 150 -4.65 0.05 9.07
C VAL A 150 -5.07 0.12 7.60
N SER A 151 -4.22 0.67 6.73
CA SER A 151 -4.54 0.85 5.32
C SER A 151 -4.72 -0.48 4.58
N THR A 152 -3.86 -1.47 4.84
CA THR A 152 -3.95 -2.78 4.22
C THR A 152 -5.18 -3.55 4.70
N SER A 153 -5.51 -3.48 5.99
CA SER A 153 -6.71 -4.11 6.53
C SER A 153 -8.00 -3.50 5.94
N ALA A 154 -8.06 -2.18 5.84
CA ALA A 154 -9.17 -1.47 5.20
C ALA A 154 -9.28 -1.82 3.72
N TRP A 155 -8.16 -1.90 3.00
CA TRP A 155 -8.14 -2.31 1.60
C TRP A 155 -8.54 -3.79 1.42
N ALA A 156 -8.05 -4.70 2.26
CA ALA A 156 -8.42 -6.12 2.21
C ALA A 156 -9.93 -6.33 2.40
N LYS A 157 -10.54 -5.60 3.34
CA LYS A 157 -11.99 -5.61 3.53
C LYS A 157 -12.72 -5.09 2.29
N ALA A 158 -12.31 -3.94 1.76
CA ALA A 158 -12.88 -3.36 0.55
C ALA A 158 -12.77 -4.33 -0.64
N LEU A 159 -11.63 -5.00 -0.83
CA LEU A 159 -11.44 -6.01 -1.88
C LEU A 159 -12.39 -7.18 -1.73
N THR A 160 -12.64 -7.65 -0.51
CA THR A 160 -13.61 -8.71 -0.25
C THR A 160 -15.02 -8.28 -0.67
N ASP A 161 -15.40 -7.05 -0.33
CA ASP A 161 -16.72 -6.50 -0.68
C ASP A 161 -16.84 -6.28 -2.21
N ILE A 162 -15.78 -5.84 -2.89
CA ILE A 162 -15.74 -5.75 -4.36
C ILE A 162 -15.96 -7.13 -4.99
N LYS A 163 -15.31 -8.17 -4.48
CA LYS A 163 -15.50 -9.55 -4.98
C LYS A 163 -16.93 -10.02 -4.81
N VAL A 164 -17.58 -9.69 -3.71
CA VAL A 164 -18.99 -10.02 -3.48
C VAL A 164 -19.89 -9.24 -4.44
N ALA A 165 -19.66 -7.93 -4.59
CA ALA A 165 -20.46 -7.06 -5.46
C ALA A 165 -20.35 -7.41 -6.96
N THR A 166 -19.28 -8.07 -7.37
CA THR A 166 -19.05 -8.51 -8.77
C THR A 166 -19.22 -10.01 -8.96
N SER A 167 -19.67 -10.74 -7.93
CA SER A 167 -19.89 -12.20 -7.94
C SER A 167 -21.19 -12.59 -8.64
N PRO A 168 -21.47 -13.90 -8.84
CA PRO A 168 -22.74 -14.37 -9.39
C PRO A 168 -24.00 -13.86 -8.67
N ARG A 169 -23.89 -13.38 -7.44
CA ARG A 169 -25.01 -12.78 -6.69
C ARG A 169 -25.60 -11.52 -7.35
N ILE A 170 -24.81 -10.83 -8.17
CA ILE A 170 -25.27 -9.64 -8.89
C ILE A 170 -26.51 -9.90 -9.76
N VAL A 171 -26.63 -11.11 -10.33
CA VAL A 171 -27.80 -11.51 -11.13
C VAL A 171 -29.08 -11.48 -10.31
N GLN A 172 -29.01 -11.79 -9.01
CA GLN A 172 -30.17 -11.79 -8.11
C GLN A 172 -30.52 -10.38 -7.61
N GLU A 173 -29.57 -9.45 -7.63
CA GLU A 173 -29.74 -8.08 -7.13
C GLU A 173 -30.26 -7.13 -8.21
N LEU A 174 -29.95 -7.38 -9.48
CA LEU A 174 -30.34 -6.52 -10.60
C LEU A 174 -31.86 -6.59 -10.87
N LEU A 175 -32.50 -5.42 -10.83
CA LEU A 175 -33.93 -5.30 -11.09
C LEU A 175 -34.39 -5.88 -12.45
N PRO A 176 -33.64 -5.64 -13.56
CA PRO A 176 -34.02 -6.22 -14.86
C PRO A 176 -34.06 -7.76 -14.84
N CYS A 177 -33.17 -8.38 -14.08
CA CYS A 177 -33.09 -9.84 -14.00
C CYS A 177 -34.22 -10.45 -13.15
N LYS A 178 -34.99 -9.66 -12.42
CA LYS A 178 -36.18 -10.08 -11.64
C LYS A 178 -37.47 -10.03 -12.47
N GLN A 179 -37.43 -9.44 -13.65
CA GLN A 179 -38.60 -9.34 -14.52
C GLN A 179 -38.84 -10.65 -15.26
N SER A 180 -40.10 -10.98 -15.46
CA SER A 180 -40.52 -12.21 -16.16
C SER A 180 -40.12 -12.23 -17.66
N SER A 181 -39.81 -11.06 -18.22
CA SER A 181 -39.40 -10.89 -19.63
C SER A 181 -37.91 -11.17 -19.87
N THR A 182 -37.11 -11.25 -18.82
CA THR A 182 -35.66 -11.44 -18.93
C THR A 182 -35.20 -12.65 -18.14
N GLU A 183 -34.22 -13.35 -18.67
CA GLU A 183 -33.51 -14.42 -17.98
C GLU A 183 -32.02 -14.07 -17.97
N CYS A 184 -31.45 -13.95 -16.78
CA CYS A 184 -30.05 -13.56 -16.60
C CYS A 184 -29.22 -14.71 -16.05
N HIS A 185 -28.06 -14.93 -16.66
CA HIS A 185 -27.05 -15.85 -16.18
C HIS A 185 -25.75 -15.11 -15.94
N PHE A 186 -25.00 -15.49 -14.92
CA PHE A 186 -23.67 -14.96 -14.69
C PHE A 186 -22.74 -15.43 -15.81
N GLY A 187 -22.06 -14.52 -16.47
CA GLY A 187 -21.07 -14.82 -17.51
C GLY A 187 -19.68 -15.02 -16.92
N SER A 188 -18.96 -13.94 -16.75
CA SER A 188 -17.59 -13.97 -16.24
C SER A 188 -17.24 -12.72 -15.45
N VAL A 189 -16.18 -12.79 -14.66
CA VAL A 189 -15.56 -11.64 -14.01
C VAL A 189 -14.04 -11.73 -14.20
N THR A 190 -13.41 -10.58 -14.42
CA THR A 190 -11.95 -10.49 -14.52
C THR A 190 -11.29 -10.98 -13.23
N SER A 191 -10.26 -11.83 -13.35
CA SER A 191 -9.50 -12.31 -12.20
C SER A 191 -8.91 -11.15 -11.40
N MET A 192 -9.16 -11.15 -10.08
CA MET A 192 -8.66 -10.15 -9.14
C MET A 192 -7.32 -10.57 -8.51
N GLY A 193 -6.54 -11.42 -9.19
CA GLY A 193 -5.23 -11.87 -8.73
C GLY A 193 -4.29 -10.71 -8.43
N SER A 194 -4.23 -9.70 -9.30
CA SER A 194 -3.45 -8.47 -9.09
C SER A 194 -3.83 -7.74 -7.81
N LEU A 195 -5.13 -7.65 -7.50
CA LEU A 195 -5.60 -7.03 -6.26
C LEU A 195 -5.25 -7.86 -5.02
N ASN A 196 -5.28 -9.19 -5.11
CA ASN A 196 -4.78 -10.04 -4.03
C ASN A 196 -3.30 -9.81 -3.77
N VAL A 197 -2.50 -9.69 -4.83
CA VAL A 197 -1.07 -9.37 -4.74
C VAL A 197 -0.86 -8.03 -4.04
N SER A 198 -1.67 -7.00 -4.32
CA SER A 198 -1.56 -5.72 -3.61
C SER A 198 -1.75 -5.86 -2.10
N VAL A 199 -2.70 -6.68 -1.64
CA VAL A 199 -2.92 -6.94 -0.21
C VAL A 199 -1.74 -7.70 0.40
N ILE A 200 -1.20 -8.70 -0.30
CA ILE A 200 -0.02 -9.46 0.17
C ILE A 200 1.18 -8.51 0.34
N PHE A 201 1.46 -7.65 -0.63
CA PHE A 201 2.55 -6.68 -0.53
C PHE A 201 2.29 -5.60 0.54
N GLY A 202 1.04 -5.25 0.82
CA GLY A 202 0.68 -4.37 1.93
C GLY A 202 1.06 -4.98 3.29
N PHE A 203 0.72 -6.25 3.54
CA PHE A 203 1.12 -6.95 4.76
C PHE A 203 2.63 -7.23 4.81
N LEU A 204 3.26 -7.53 3.68
CA LEU A 204 4.72 -7.66 3.61
C LEU A 204 5.41 -6.33 4.00
N ASN A 205 4.92 -5.20 3.51
CA ASN A 205 5.41 -3.89 3.93
C ASN A 205 5.26 -3.69 5.45
N MET A 206 4.11 -4.03 6.03
CA MET A 206 3.93 -3.94 7.49
C MET A 206 5.02 -4.73 8.24
N ILE A 207 5.35 -5.94 7.81
CA ILE A 207 6.40 -6.77 8.42
C ILE A 207 7.78 -6.14 8.22
N LEU A 208 8.10 -5.66 7.01
CA LEU A 208 9.39 -5.03 6.71
C LEU A 208 9.58 -3.75 7.54
N TRP A 209 8.57 -2.90 7.61
CA TRP A 209 8.62 -1.66 8.39
C TRP A 209 8.70 -1.94 9.90
N GLY A 210 7.99 -2.96 10.40
CA GLY A 210 8.09 -3.41 11.79
C GLY A 210 9.49 -3.94 12.12
N GLY A 211 10.08 -4.75 11.23
CA GLY A 211 11.46 -5.21 11.37
C GLY A 211 12.47 -4.06 11.31
N ASN A 212 12.26 -3.10 10.39
CA ASN A 212 13.10 -1.93 10.27
C ASN A 212 13.03 -1.03 11.51
N ALA A 213 11.88 -0.91 12.16
CA ALA A 213 11.75 -0.15 13.41
C ALA A 213 12.75 -0.62 14.48
N TRP A 214 13.00 -1.92 14.55
CA TRP A 214 14.01 -2.49 15.45
C TRP A 214 15.43 -2.07 15.09
N PHE A 215 15.78 -2.05 13.79
CA PHE A 215 17.12 -1.64 13.35
C PHE A 215 17.34 -0.14 13.58
N VAL A 216 16.35 0.68 13.23
CA VAL A 216 16.43 2.14 13.43
C VAL A 216 16.46 2.47 14.92
N TYR A 217 15.73 1.73 15.77
CA TYR A 217 15.79 1.89 17.23
C TYR A 217 17.21 1.77 17.78
N LYS A 218 17.98 0.80 17.26
CA LYS A 218 19.39 0.61 17.67
C LYS A 218 20.31 1.78 17.31
N GLU A 219 19.96 2.54 16.27
CA GLU A 219 20.71 3.74 15.85
C GLU A 219 20.32 4.98 16.68
N THR A 220 19.24 4.91 17.44
CA THR A 220 18.81 6.03 18.29
C THR A 220 19.58 6.07 19.61
N SER A 221 19.70 7.27 20.17
CA SER A 221 20.26 7.50 21.53
C SER A 221 19.48 6.82 22.64
N LEU A 222 18.26 6.33 22.38
CA LEU A 222 17.43 5.60 23.33
C LEU A 222 17.97 4.22 23.64
N HIS A 223 18.64 3.56 22.68
CA HIS A 223 19.21 2.24 22.86
C HIS A 223 20.59 2.26 23.55
N SER A 224 21.40 3.29 23.25
CA SER A 224 22.70 3.53 23.92
C SER A 224 22.64 4.82 24.71
N PRO A 225 22.18 4.79 25.97
CA PRO A 225 22.42 5.93 26.86
C PRO A 225 23.93 6.08 26.95
N SER A 226 24.44 7.24 26.46
CA SER A 226 25.87 7.53 26.42
C SER A 226 26.51 7.27 27.77
N ASN A 227 27.55 6.42 27.83
CA ASN A 227 28.47 6.27 28.97
C ASN A 227 29.28 7.56 29.21
N THR A 228 28.64 8.72 29.20
CA THR A 228 29.25 10.03 29.50
C THR A 228 29.33 10.32 31.00
N SER A 229 28.95 9.37 31.86
CA SER A 229 29.02 9.54 33.32
C SER A 229 30.23 8.85 33.99
N ALA A 230 31.15 8.23 33.26
CA ALA A 230 32.23 7.43 33.83
C ALA A 230 33.62 8.00 33.69
N SER A 231 33.80 9.27 33.30
CA SER A 231 35.13 9.87 33.17
C SER A 231 35.40 11.13 34.05
N HIS A 232 34.57 11.38 35.04
CA HIS A 232 34.82 12.39 36.07
C HIS A 232 34.89 11.75 37.44
N GLY A 233 36.03 11.06 37.75
CA GLY A 233 36.18 10.44 39.07
C GLY A 233 37.52 9.70 39.27
N GLN A 234 38.62 10.16 38.66
CA GLN A 234 39.94 9.71 39.10
C GLN A 234 40.88 10.89 39.18
N GLY A 235 40.61 11.75 40.16
CA GLY A 235 41.59 12.67 40.68
C GLY A 235 42.69 11.87 41.33
N GLY A 236 43.86 11.87 40.70
CA GLY A 236 45.06 11.23 41.24
C GLY A 236 45.41 11.78 42.60
N ALA A 237 45.49 10.93 43.60
CA ALA A 237 46.17 11.22 44.85
C ALA A 237 47.68 11.28 44.56
N VAL A 238 48.26 12.46 44.77
CA VAL A 238 49.70 12.67 44.76
C VAL A 238 50.26 12.06 46.06
N PRO A 239 51.25 11.15 46.02
CA PRO A 239 51.86 10.64 47.26
C PRO A 239 52.79 11.76 47.85
N PRO A 240 52.88 11.87 49.21
CA PRO A 240 53.73 12.85 49.84
C PRO A 240 55.23 12.46 49.70
N PRO A 241 56.15 13.46 49.62
CA PRO A 241 57.58 13.17 49.52
C PRO A 241 58.09 12.62 50.87
N GLY A 242 58.72 11.41 50.77
CA GLY A 242 59.41 10.79 51.89
C GLY A 242 60.66 11.58 52.31
N MET A 243 60.83 11.71 53.59
CA MET A 243 62.12 12.01 54.24
C MET A 243 63.06 10.82 54.09
#